data_f73a4e32adf7d338a3829da24719b631
#
_entry.id   f73a4e32adf7d338a3829da24719b631
#
_cell.length_a   1.000
_cell.length_b   1.000
_cell.length_c   1.000
_cell.angle_alpha   90.00
_cell.angle_beta   90.00
_cell.angle_gamma   90.00
#
_symmetry.space_group_name_H-M   'P 1'
#
loop_
_entity.id
_entity.type
_entity.pdbx_description
1 polymer ?
#
loop_
_entity_poly.entity_id
_entity_poly.type
_entity_poly.pdbx_seq_one_letter_code
_entity_poly.pdbx_strand_id
1 'polypeptide(L)'
;FMTLGTGVGGGIVAEGKLLHGLAGAAGELGHITVDFDQPIQCTCGKKGCLETVASATGIVNLTRRYADEYAGDAELKKLIDNGEDVNAKIVFDLAKEGDELALIVYRNFARYLGIACANIGSILNPSTIVIGGGVSAAGDFLLDGVRKVYEENSFPQVRTSTKLALATLGNDAGVIGAASLVLQ
;
A
#
# COMPACT_ATOMS: atom_id res chain seq x y z
N PHE A 1 -1.62 11.79 0.25
CA PHE A 1 -2.41 10.82 1.00
C PHE A 1 -2.64 9.58 0.16
N MET A 2 -2.52 8.40 0.77
CA MET A 2 -2.85 7.11 0.14
C MET A 2 -3.76 6.34 1.09
N THR A 3 -4.83 5.74 0.54
CA THR A 3 -5.71 4.86 1.31
C THR A 3 -5.61 3.43 0.81
N LEU A 4 -5.29 2.50 1.70
CA LEU A 4 -5.13 1.07 1.43
C LEU A 4 -6.36 0.32 1.95
N GLY A 5 -7.35 0.19 1.10
CA GLY A 5 -8.60 -0.54 1.35
C GLY A 5 -8.73 -1.76 0.44
N THR A 6 -9.91 -2.04 -0.08
CA THR A 6 -10.16 -3.05 -1.14
C THR A 6 -9.30 -2.76 -2.37
N GLY A 7 -9.12 -1.47 -2.71
CA GLY A 7 -8.19 -0.95 -3.69
C GLY A 7 -7.18 0.01 -3.05
N VAL A 8 -6.44 0.75 -3.89
CA VAL A 8 -5.55 1.84 -3.47
C VAL A 8 -6.04 3.15 -4.07
N GLY A 9 -6.54 4.03 -3.21
CA GLY A 9 -6.89 5.41 -3.56
C GLY A 9 -5.77 6.37 -3.21
N GLY A 10 -5.84 7.59 -3.75
CA GLY A 10 -4.88 8.63 -3.42
C GLY A 10 -5.45 10.04 -3.58
N GLY A 11 -4.75 11.01 -3.01
CA GLY A 11 -5.03 12.42 -3.14
C GLY A 11 -3.78 13.24 -2.87
N ILE A 12 -3.62 14.33 -3.60
CA ILE A 12 -2.49 15.24 -3.50
C ILE A 12 -3.00 16.61 -3.09
N VAL A 13 -2.47 17.14 -1.99
CA VAL A 13 -2.74 18.51 -1.54
C VAL A 13 -1.47 19.33 -1.72
N ALA A 14 -1.54 20.38 -2.52
CA ALA A 14 -0.47 21.33 -2.74
C ALA A 14 -0.97 22.75 -2.46
N GLU A 15 -0.21 23.52 -1.66
CA GLU A 15 -0.56 24.89 -1.27
C GLU A 15 -1.97 25.02 -0.66
N GLY A 16 -2.35 24.01 0.14
CA GLY A 16 -3.67 23.96 0.79
C GLY A 16 -4.84 23.57 -0.12
N LYS A 17 -4.59 23.22 -1.38
CA LYS A 17 -5.63 22.87 -2.37
C LYS A 17 -5.48 21.42 -2.84
N LEU A 18 -6.60 20.77 -3.07
CA LEU A 18 -6.63 19.46 -3.70
C LEU A 18 -6.23 19.57 -5.17
N LEU A 19 -5.25 18.79 -5.60
CA LEU A 19 -4.83 18.72 -6.98
C LEU A 19 -5.79 17.83 -7.78
N HIS A 20 -6.51 18.40 -8.74
CA HIS A 20 -7.46 17.64 -9.56
C HIS A 20 -6.84 17.08 -10.86
N GLY A 21 -5.84 17.77 -11.42
CA GLY A 21 -5.33 17.48 -12.75
C GLY A 21 -6.31 17.87 -13.86
N LEU A 22 -5.90 17.64 -15.12
CA LEU A 22 -6.70 18.06 -16.29
C LEU A 22 -8.06 17.36 -16.38
N ALA A 23 -8.11 16.09 -16.05
CA ALA A 23 -9.30 15.24 -16.17
C ALA A 23 -9.85 14.75 -14.81
N GLY A 24 -9.46 15.39 -13.70
CA GLY A 24 -9.85 14.97 -12.36
C GLY A 24 -9.12 13.71 -11.87
N ALA A 25 -8.07 13.26 -12.55
CA ALA A 25 -7.38 12.00 -12.26
C ALA A 25 -6.01 12.17 -11.55
N ALA A 26 -5.73 13.35 -11.01
CA ALA A 26 -4.53 13.52 -10.20
C ALA A 26 -4.69 12.74 -8.88
N GLY A 27 -3.63 12.06 -8.48
CA GLY A 27 -3.66 11.27 -7.24
C GLY A 27 -4.16 9.82 -7.42
N GLU A 28 -4.38 9.34 -8.65
CA GLU A 28 -4.68 7.94 -8.96
C GLU A 28 -3.44 7.04 -8.70
N LEU A 29 -2.92 7.10 -7.44
CA LEU A 29 -1.66 6.49 -7.03
C LEU A 29 -1.69 4.97 -7.07
N GLY A 30 -2.88 4.37 -6.93
CA GLY A 30 -3.09 2.93 -7.03
C GLY A 30 -2.76 2.36 -8.42
N HIS A 31 -2.73 3.21 -9.43
CA HIS A 31 -2.47 2.80 -10.82
C HIS A 31 -1.02 3.06 -11.28
N ILE A 32 -0.11 3.44 -10.37
CA ILE A 32 1.33 3.44 -10.65
C ILE A 32 1.78 1.99 -10.87
N THR A 33 2.52 1.74 -11.95
CA THR A 33 3.08 0.41 -12.23
C THR A 33 4.29 0.17 -11.32
N VAL A 34 4.25 -0.89 -10.53
CA VAL A 34 5.31 -1.28 -9.58
C VAL A 34 5.74 -2.74 -9.71
N ASP A 35 4.90 -3.59 -10.30
CA ASP A 35 5.17 -5.01 -10.51
C ASP A 35 5.43 -5.27 -12.00
N PHE A 36 6.70 -5.47 -12.36
CA PHE A 36 7.14 -5.70 -13.73
C PHE A 36 7.43 -7.17 -14.02
N ASP A 37 7.68 -7.97 -12.98
CA ASP A 37 8.15 -9.35 -13.14
C ASP A 37 6.98 -10.32 -13.35
N GLN A 38 5.96 -10.24 -12.53
CA GLN A 38 4.76 -11.07 -12.59
C GLN A 38 3.48 -10.21 -12.49
N PRO A 39 3.24 -9.31 -13.45
CA PRO A 39 2.25 -8.26 -13.30
C PRO A 39 0.82 -8.80 -13.31
N ILE A 40 0.10 -8.59 -12.21
CA ILE A 40 -1.31 -8.95 -12.04
C ILE A 40 -2.18 -7.98 -12.84
N GLN A 41 -3.26 -8.50 -13.46
CA GLN A 41 -4.25 -7.71 -14.17
C GLN A 41 -5.00 -6.77 -13.22
N CYS A 42 -5.00 -5.48 -13.52
CA CYS A 42 -5.74 -4.46 -12.79
C CYS A 42 -7.10 -4.20 -13.45
N THR A 43 -8.08 -3.79 -12.66
CA THR A 43 -9.42 -3.38 -13.12
C THR A 43 -9.40 -2.19 -14.09
N CYS A 44 -8.35 -1.34 -14.01
CA CYS A 44 -8.14 -0.22 -14.95
C CYS A 44 -7.70 -0.65 -16.37
N GLY A 45 -7.56 -1.94 -16.63
CA GLY A 45 -7.10 -2.47 -17.92
C GLY A 45 -5.59 -2.65 -18.07
N LYS A 46 -4.77 -2.10 -17.16
CA LYS A 46 -3.31 -2.29 -17.12
C LYS A 46 -2.94 -3.52 -16.29
N LYS A 47 -1.65 -3.86 -16.30
CA LYS A 47 -1.05 -4.87 -15.44
C LYS A 47 0.01 -4.24 -14.54
N GLY A 48 0.23 -4.83 -13.36
CA GLY A 48 1.29 -4.45 -12.44
C GLY A 48 1.05 -3.15 -11.65
N CYS A 49 -0.20 -2.70 -11.54
CA CYS A 49 -0.58 -1.54 -10.73
C CYS A 49 -0.32 -1.79 -9.24
N LEU A 50 0.04 -0.74 -8.50
CA LEU A 50 0.23 -0.79 -7.04
C LEU A 50 -0.98 -1.41 -6.32
N GLU A 51 -2.19 -1.09 -6.75
CA GLU A 51 -3.43 -1.62 -6.19
C GLU A 51 -3.46 -3.15 -6.18
N THR A 52 -2.91 -3.79 -7.23
CA THR A 52 -2.94 -5.26 -7.37
C THR A 52 -2.05 -6.00 -6.39
N VAL A 53 -1.17 -5.29 -5.67
CA VAL A 53 -0.16 -5.85 -4.75
C VAL A 53 -0.13 -5.15 -3.39
N ALA A 54 -0.71 -3.95 -3.23
CA ALA A 54 -0.64 -3.16 -2.00
C ALA A 54 -2.00 -2.80 -1.39
N SER A 55 -3.11 -3.25 -1.98
CA SER A 55 -4.43 -3.19 -1.35
C SER A 55 -4.71 -4.42 -0.49
N ALA A 56 -5.82 -4.46 0.24
CA ALA A 56 -6.26 -5.66 0.94
C ALA A 56 -6.43 -6.84 -0.04
N THR A 57 -7.06 -6.61 -1.20
CA THR A 57 -7.14 -7.60 -2.29
C THR A 57 -5.76 -7.94 -2.85
N GLY A 58 -4.89 -6.95 -2.98
CA GLY A 58 -3.51 -7.12 -3.44
C GLY A 58 -2.68 -8.02 -2.53
N ILE A 59 -2.84 -7.91 -1.21
CA ILE A 59 -2.18 -8.80 -0.24
C ILE A 59 -2.65 -10.25 -0.42
N VAL A 60 -3.94 -10.48 -0.65
CA VAL A 60 -4.46 -11.81 -0.95
C VAL A 60 -3.91 -12.35 -2.28
N ASN A 61 -3.78 -11.49 -3.29
CA ASN A 61 -3.16 -11.87 -4.57
C ASN A 61 -1.69 -12.28 -4.39
N LEU A 62 -0.92 -11.52 -3.62
CA LEU A 62 0.47 -11.88 -3.27
C LEU A 62 0.53 -13.19 -2.49
N THR A 63 -0.40 -13.38 -1.55
CA THR A 63 -0.48 -14.61 -0.76
C THR A 63 -0.66 -15.82 -1.65
N ARG A 64 -1.60 -15.79 -2.58
CA ARG A 64 -1.83 -16.88 -3.54
C ARG A 64 -0.59 -17.13 -4.41
N ARG A 65 0.00 -16.06 -4.96
CA ARG A 65 1.21 -16.15 -5.79
C ARG A 65 2.33 -16.89 -5.08
N TYR A 66 2.65 -16.48 -3.84
CA TYR A 66 3.77 -17.08 -3.11
C TYR A 66 3.43 -18.44 -2.50
N ALA A 67 2.17 -18.71 -2.17
CA ALA A 67 1.75 -20.01 -1.67
C ALA A 67 1.91 -21.12 -2.72
N ASP A 68 1.71 -20.82 -4.01
CA ASP A 68 1.85 -21.79 -5.10
C ASP A 68 3.30 -22.31 -5.23
N GLU A 69 4.29 -21.48 -4.89
CA GLU A 69 5.71 -21.82 -5.01
C GLU A 69 6.34 -22.22 -3.66
N TYR A 70 5.59 -22.09 -2.54
CA TYR A 70 6.10 -22.32 -1.20
C TYR A 70 6.01 -23.79 -0.81
N ALA A 71 7.16 -24.41 -0.53
CA ALA A 71 7.27 -25.82 -0.16
C ALA A 71 7.53 -26.05 1.34
N GLY A 72 7.56 -24.97 2.16
CA GLY A 72 7.80 -25.05 3.59
C GLY A 72 6.56 -25.38 4.41
N ASP A 73 6.73 -25.51 5.72
CA ASP A 73 5.65 -25.68 6.69
C ASP A 73 5.34 -24.32 7.33
N ALA A 74 4.25 -23.69 6.90
CA ALA A 74 3.79 -22.40 7.39
C ALA A 74 2.28 -22.47 7.69
N GLU A 75 1.83 -21.78 8.73
CA GLU A 75 0.41 -21.75 9.11
C GLU A 75 -0.43 -21.11 8.01
N LEU A 76 0.05 -20.03 7.42
CA LEU A 76 -0.61 -19.38 6.29
C LEU A 76 -0.79 -20.34 5.09
N LYS A 77 0.18 -21.21 4.83
CA LYS A 77 0.08 -22.25 3.80
C LYS A 77 -1.02 -23.26 4.12
N LYS A 78 -1.11 -23.71 5.37
CA LYS A 78 -2.15 -24.65 5.83
C LYS A 78 -3.54 -24.07 5.67
N LEU A 79 -3.76 -22.81 6.06
CA LEU A 79 -5.05 -22.11 5.88
C LEU A 79 -5.48 -22.13 4.41
N ILE A 80 -4.55 -21.80 3.50
CA ILE A 80 -4.83 -21.79 2.06
C ILE A 80 -5.15 -23.19 1.53
N ASP A 81 -4.37 -24.19 1.90
CA ASP A 81 -4.54 -25.56 1.44
C ASP A 81 -5.85 -26.18 1.94
N ASN A 82 -6.31 -25.77 3.12
CA ASN A 82 -7.60 -26.15 3.69
C ASN A 82 -8.79 -25.39 3.05
N GLY A 83 -8.53 -24.43 2.17
CA GLY A 83 -9.57 -23.62 1.52
C GLY A 83 -10.19 -22.56 2.43
N GLU A 84 -9.49 -22.15 3.49
CA GLU A 84 -9.96 -21.10 4.40
C GLU A 84 -9.86 -19.71 3.76
N ASP A 85 -10.77 -18.82 4.14
CA ASP A 85 -10.77 -17.44 3.68
C ASP A 85 -9.63 -16.65 4.34
N VAL A 86 -8.58 -16.38 3.55
CA VAL A 86 -7.44 -15.57 3.97
C VAL A 86 -7.66 -14.11 3.58
N ASN A 87 -7.40 -13.20 4.50
CA ASN A 87 -7.47 -11.75 4.30
C ASN A 87 -6.18 -11.05 4.78
N ALA A 88 -6.06 -9.77 4.46
CA ALA A 88 -4.88 -8.98 4.79
C ALA A 88 -4.55 -8.97 6.30
N LYS A 89 -5.59 -8.98 7.17
CA LYS A 89 -5.38 -8.99 8.63
C LYS A 89 -4.71 -10.29 9.07
N ILE A 90 -5.22 -11.43 8.63
CA ILE A 90 -4.64 -12.75 8.94
C ILE A 90 -3.18 -12.82 8.50
N VAL A 91 -2.88 -12.35 7.28
CA VAL A 91 -1.51 -12.33 6.75
C VAL A 91 -0.59 -11.49 7.63
N PHE A 92 -1.01 -10.29 8.03
CA PHE A 92 -0.17 -9.43 8.88
C PHE A 92 -0.02 -9.97 10.31
N ASP A 93 -1.07 -10.56 10.87
CA ASP A 93 -1.00 -11.15 12.21
C ASP A 93 -0.02 -12.34 12.23
N LEU A 94 -0.12 -13.25 11.27
CA LEU A 94 0.83 -14.35 11.12
C LEU A 94 2.27 -13.88 10.81
N ALA A 95 2.43 -12.81 10.02
CA ALA A 95 3.75 -12.23 9.78
C ALA A 95 4.38 -11.67 11.05
N LYS A 96 3.59 -11.05 11.95
CA LYS A 96 4.06 -10.59 13.27
C LYS A 96 4.45 -11.76 14.18
N GLU A 97 3.81 -12.91 14.05
CA GLU A 97 4.11 -14.15 14.78
C GLU A 97 5.29 -14.91 14.19
N GLY A 98 5.81 -14.49 13.03
CA GLY A 98 7.00 -15.06 12.42
C GLY A 98 6.72 -16.17 11.40
N ASP A 99 5.47 -16.33 10.95
CA ASP A 99 5.14 -17.27 9.87
C ASP A 99 5.91 -16.94 8.60
N GLU A 100 6.64 -17.92 8.06
CA GLU A 100 7.58 -17.69 6.97
C GLU A 100 6.89 -17.25 5.67
N LEU A 101 5.77 -17.85 5.29
CA LEU A 101 5.04 -17.47 4.09
C LEU A 101 4.44 -16.07 4.24
N ALA A 102 3.84 -15.79 5.41
CA ALA A 102 3.29 -14.48 5.69
C ALA A 102 4.38 -13.38 5.68
N LEU A 103 5.59 -13.67 6.17
CA LEU A 103 6.73 -12.76 6.08
C LEU A 103 7.19 -12.52 4.63
N ILE A 104 7.14 -13.53 3.76
CA ILE A 104 7.43 -13.36 2.33
C ILE A 104 6.41 -12.39 1.71
N VAL A 105 5.12 -12.61 1.96
CA VAL A 105 4.05 -11.73 1.47
C VAL A 105 4.22 -10.30 1.99
N TYR A 106 4.42 -10.14 3.29
CA TYR A 106 4.63 -8.84 3.93
C TYR A 106 5.83 -8.08 3.35
N ARG A 107 6.97 -8.75 3.16
CA ARG A 107 8.18 -8.11 2.61
C ARG A 107 7.95 -7.62 1.18
N ASN A 108 7.23 -8.38 0.36
CA ASN A 108 6.91 -7.96 -1.00
C ASN A 108 5.88 -6.84 -1.03
N PHE A 109 4.85 -6.89 -0.19
CA PHE A 109 3.94 -5.78 0.02
C PHE A 109 4.71 -4.49 0.40
N ALA A 110 5.58 -4.56 1.42
CA ALA A 110 6.38 -3.43 1.87
C ALA A 110 7.31 -2.91 0.76
N ARG A 111 7.90 -3.82 -0.04
CA ARG A 111 8.73 -3.47 -1.19
C ARG A 111 7.94 -2.65 -2.23
N TYR A 112 6.79 -3.13 -2.67
CA TYR A 112 5.99 -2.44 -3.67
C TYR A 112 5.50 -1.08 -3.18
N LEU A 113 4.98 -1.03 -1.96
CA LEU A 113 4.48 0.23 -1.39
C LEU A 113 5.62 1.22 -1.10
N GLY A 114 6.76 0.76 -0.59
CA GLY A 114 7.94 1.60 -0.33
C GLY A 114 8.53 2.20 -1.60
N ILE A 115 8.63 1.42 -2.68
CA ILE A 115 9.05 1.91 -4.02
C ILE A 115 8.06 2.95 -4.55
N ALA A 116 6.74 2.69 -4.42
CA ALA A 116 5.73 3.67 -4.83
C ALA A 116 5.88 4.99 -4.06
N CYS A 117 6.08 4.93 -2.74
CA CYS A 117 6.32 6.12 -1.91
C CYS A 117 7.60 6.86 -2.33
N ALA A 118 8.68 6.15 -2.67
CA ALA A 118 9.93 6.75 -3.15
C ALA A 118 9.73 7.47 -4.50
N ASN A 119 8.98 6.87 -5.42
CA ASN A 119 8.64 7.48 -6.69
C ASN A 119 7.77 8.73 -6.51
N ILE A 120 6.74 8.66 -5.68
CA ILE A 120 5.91 9.82 -5.32
C ILE A 120 6.76 10.92 -4.68
N GLY A 121 7.65 10.55 -3.77
CA GLY A 121 8.60 11.46 -3.17
C GLY A 121 9.47 12.17 -4.20
N SER A 122 10.01 11.44 -5.16
CA SER A 122 10.88 11.99 -6.23
C SER A 122 10.12 12.89 -7.21
N ILE A 123 8.82 12.66 -7.43
CA ILE A 123 8.00 13.44 -8.36
C ILE A 123 7.46 14.71 -7.68
N LEU A 124 6.98 14.59 -6.43
CA LEU A 124 6.23 15.65 -5.76
C LEU A 124 6.99 16.30 -4.61
N ASN A 125 8.00 15.63 -4.05
CA ASN A 125 8.70 16.02 -2.82
C ASN A 125 7.75 16.59 -1.73
N PRO A 126 6.73 15.83 -1.32
CA PRO A 126 5.76 16.32 -0.35
C PRO A 126 6.40 16.38 1.05
N SER A 127 5.91 17.22 1.94
CA SER A 127 6.33 17.22 3.34
C SER A 127 6.01 15.91 4.05
N THR A 128 4.89 15.29 3.67
CA THR A 128 4.44 14.02 4.28
C THR A 128 3.66 13.17 3.28
N ILE A 129 3.94 11.87 3.25
CA ILE A 129 3.09 10.86 2.62
C ILE A 129 2.33 10.17 3.75
N VAL A 130 1.01 10.33 3.77
CA VAL A 130 0.12 9.75 4.78
C VAL A 130 -0.49 8.47 4.23
N ILE A 131 -0.37 7.36 4.96
CA ILE A 131 -0.93 6.05 4.63
C ILE A 131 -2.11 5.76 5.55
N GLY A 132 -3.29 5.55 4.97
CA GLY A 132 -4.54 5.25 5.69
C GLY A 132 -5.25 4.04 5.10
N GLY A 133 -6.54 3.87 5.48
CA GLY A 133 -7.37 2.74 5.06
C GLY A 133 -7.22 1.51 5.94
N GLY A 134 -8.04 0.48 5.71
CA GLY A 134 -8.12 -0.70 6.58
C GLY A 134 -6.80 -1.44 6.77
N VAL A 135 -5.95 -1.50 5.74
CA VAL A 135 -4.64 -2.15 5.81
C VAL A 135 -3.69 -1.42 6.76
N SER A 136 -3.83 -0.09 6.91
CA SER A 136 -3.00 0.71 7.83
C SER A 136 -3.21 0.37 9.31
N ALA A 137 -4.27 -0.37 9.66
CA ALA A 137 -4.49 -0.89 11.01
C ALA A 137 -3.38 -1.84 11.50
N ALA A 138 -2.53 -2.36 10.60
CA ALA A 138 -1.32 -3.09 10.99
C ALA A 138 -0.29 -2.24 11.78
N GLY A 139 -0.46 -0.90 11.77
CA GLY A 139 0.29 0.02 12.61
C GLY A 139 1.76 0.17 12.23
N ASP A 140 2.61 0.32 13.24
CA ASP A 140 4.04 0.53 13.05
C ASP A 140 4.71 -0.65 12.33
N PHE A 141 4.20 -1.87 12.49
CA PHE A 141 4.72 -3.02 11.74
C PHE A 141 4.66 -2.79 10.22
N LEU A 142 3.55 -2.26 9.70
CA LEU A 142 3.45 -1.86 8.29
C LEU A 142 4.39 -0.70 7.97
N LEU A 143 4.33 0.36 8.79
CA LEU A 143 5.04 1.61 8.52
C LEU A 143 6.56 1.41 8.50
N ASP A 144 7.10 0.62 9.41
CA ASP A 144 8.55 0.37 9.52
C ASP A 144 9.08 -0.43 8.32
N GLY A 145 8.35 -1.45 7.87
CA GLY A 145 8.71 -2.18 6.66
C GLY A 145 8.71 -1.31 5.41
N VAL A 146 7.68 -0.50 5.25
CA VAL A 146 7.56 0.44 4.12
C VAL A 146 8.64 1.53 4.19
N ARG A 147 8.90 2.07 5.38
CA ARG A 147 9.92 3.11 5.62
C ARG A 147 11.30 2.62 5.22
N LYS A 148 11.67 1.41 5.61
CA LYS A 148 12.96 0.82 5.25
C LYS A 148 13.17 0.83 3.73
N VAL A 149 12.20 0.32 2.98
CA VAL A 149 12.28 0.28 1.51
C VAL A 149 12.24 1.68 0.90
N TYR A 150 11.41 2.58 1.44
CA TYR A 150 11.37 3.97 1.03
C TYR A 150 12.73 4.66 1.18
N GLU A 151 13.41 4.49 2.32
CA GLU A 151 14.71 5.11 2.58
C GLU A 151 15.81 4.57 1.66
N GLU A 152 15.78 3.28 1.35
CA GLU A 152 16.72 2.62 0.44
C GLU A 152 16.55 3.09 -1.02
N ASN A 153 15.33 3.47 -1.42
CA ASN A 153 14.99 3.80 -2.81
C ASN A 153 14.75 5.30 -3.06
N SER A 154 14.83 6.12 -2.04
CA SER A 154 14.59 7.56 -2.16
C SER A 154 15.85 8.33 -2.48
N PHE A 155 15.70 9.35 -3.34
CA PHE A 155 16.74 10.34 -3.57
C PHE A 155 17.12 11.04 -2.24
N PRO A 156 18.41 11.27 -1.93
CA PRO A 156 18.84 11.71 -0.61
C PRO A 156 18.10 12.93 -0.05
N GLN A 157 17.84 13.95 -0.85
CA GLN A 157 17.13 15.17 -0.42
C GLN A 157 15.66 14.86 -0.09
N VAL A 158 15.01 14.01 -0.87
CA VAL A 158 13.63 13.57 -0.64
C VAL A 158 13.53 12.76 0.65
N ARG A 159 14.45 11.82 0.86
CA ARG A 159 14.50 10.99 2.06
C ARG A 159 14.57 11.82 3.35
N THR A 160 15.29 12.94 3.33
CA THR A 160 15.43 13.81 4.50
C THR A 160 14.30 14.82 4.68
N SER A 161 13.59 15.17 3.61
CA SER A 161 12.54 16.20 3.63
C SER A 161 11.10 15.65 3.71
N THR A 162 10.87 14.43 3.24
CA THR A 162 9.54 13.80 3.20
C THR A 162 9.39 12.78 4.33
N LYS A 163 8.32 12.88 5.11
CA LYS A 163 7.99 11.93 6.18
C LYS A 163 6.95 10.92 5.72
N LEU A 164 7.05 9.68 6.19
CA LEU A 164 5.96 8.70 6.12
C LEU A 164 5.21 8.68 7.44
N ALA A 165 3.88 8.72 7.39
CA ALA A 165 3.02 8.69 8.57
C ALA A 165 1.76 7.85 8.32
N LEU A 166 1.18 7.32 9.40
CA LEU A 166 -0.15 6.72 9.36
C LEU A 166 -1.23 7.78 9.55
N ALA A 167 -2.38 7.57 8.91
CA ALA A 167 -3.56 8.41 9.10
C ALA A 167 -4.11 8.25 10.52
N THR A 168 -4.54 9.36 11.12
CA THR A 168 -5.05 9.39 12.51
C THR A 168 -6.58 9.48 12.61
N LEU A 169 -7.28 9.84 11.53
CA LEU A 169 -8.72 10.03 11.52
C LEU A 169 -9.55 8.75 11.35
N GLY A 170 -8.89 7.61 11.05
CA GLY A 170 -9.58 6.34 10.85
C GLY A 170 -10.67 6.42 9.77
N ASN A 171 -11.84 5.85 10.04
CA ASN A 171 -12.98 5.85 9.11
C ASN A 171 -13.62 7.24 8.93
N ASP A 172 -13.39 8.17 9.83
CA ASP A 172 -13.96 9.53 9.78
C ASP A 172 -13.27 10.39 8.70
N ALA A 173 -12.08 9.99 8.25
CA ALA A 173 -11.31 10.71 7.23
C ALA A 173 -12.13 11.01 5.95
N GLY A 174 -12.93 10.04 5.50
CA GLY A 174 -13.77 10.18 4.30
C GLY A 174 -14.88 11.23 4.48
N VAL A 175 -15.56 11.20 5.62
CA VAL A 175 -16.66 12.14 5.94
C VAL A 175 -16.10 13.54 6.13
N ILE A 176 -15.03 13.70 6.90
CA ILE A 176 -14.37 14.99 7.16
C ILE A 176 -13.83 15.56 5.84
N GLY A 177 -13.18 14.71 5.00
CA GLY A 177 -12.66 15.11 3.72
C GLY A 177 -13.75 15.60 2.76
N ALA A 178 -14.87 14.86 2.66
CA ALA A 178 -16.00 15.25 1.82
C ALA A 178 -16.63 16.58 2.33
N ALA A 179 -16.81 16.74 3.63
CA ALA A 179 -17.32 17.97 4.22
C ALA A 179 -16.39 19.17 3.95
N SER A 180 -15.07 18.97 3.96
CA SER A 180 -14.10 20.05 3.72
C SER A 180 -14.15 20.61 2.29
N LEU A 181 -14.65 19.84 1.31
CA LEU A 181 -14.79 20.30 -0.08
C LEU A 181 -15.87 21.39 -0.23
N VAL A 182 -16.82 21.46 0.70
CA VAL A 182 -17.87 22.51 0.70
C VAL A 182 -17.33 23.83 1.22
N LEU A 183 -16.16 23.81 1.90
CA LEU A 183 -15.54 25.01 2.51
C LEU A 183 -14.46 25.64 1.62
N GLN A 184 -14.20 25.08 0.45
CA GLN A 184 -13.27 25.59 -0.55
C GLN A 184 -14.02 26.35 -1.66
#